data_c17c6c306fef644714680f621081e2fe
#
_entry.id   c17c6c306fef644714680f621081e2fe
#
_cell.length_a   1.000
_cell.length_b   1.000
_cell.length_c   1.000
_cell.angle_alpha   90.00
_cell.angle_beta   90.00
_cell.angle_gamma   90.00
#
_symmetry.space_group_name_H-M   'P 1'
#
loop_
_entity.id
_entity.type
_entity.pdbx_description
1 polymer ?
#
loop_
_entity_poly.entity_id
_entity_poly.type
_entity_poly.pdbx_seq_one_letter_code
_entity_poly.pdbx_strand_id
1 'polypeptide(L)'
;MNPILTYLLNHAPWLAVILIVIIATWIISKYHTKLETTRKAVDDLPCEKHKDDIRNSDLRYKELQRIVSSTNDMVVEINKWLMKFDNDMIDKLAKKASPLKMTPLGNVLFVKSSAKKTIDDNIDFLMEELEKINPTTAYDVEEEALGFLLRNMGHEMFTDIKQFIYYSPDTIELLDPASNTNKAVKLSMQSIVKLMSIYLRDIYLSKHSDIQSKELCWVLC
;
A
#
# COMPACT_ATOMS: atom_id res chain seq x y z
N MET A 1 34.32 -0.14 -19.67
CA MET A 1 33.45 -0.67 -18.59
C MET A 1 32.62 -1.80 -19.19
N ASN A 2 32.56 -2.95 -18.54
CA ASN A 2 31.93 -4.14 -19.11
C ASN A 2 30.40 -3.93 -19.18
N PRO A 3 29.75 -4.03 -20.38
CA PRO A 3 28.31 -3.76 -20.53
C PRO A 3 27.43 -4.62 -19.62
N ILE A 4 27.91 -5.81 -19.23
CA ILE A 4 27.24 -6.69 -18.27
C ILE A 4 27.18 -6.06 -16.87
N LEU A 5 28.24 -5.35 -16.46
CA LEU A 5 28.31 -4.71 -15.14
C LEU A 5 27.34 -3.52 -15.02
N THR A 6 27.19 -2.78 -16.09
CA THR A 6 26.26 -1.63 -16.16
C THR A 6 24.80 -2.11 -16.16
N TYR A 7 24.52 -3.21 -16.85
CA TYR A 7 23.19 -3.82 -16.85
C TYR A 7 22.81 -4.37 -15.45
N LEU A 8 23.75 -5.02 -14.77
CA LEU A 8 23.56 -5.53 -13.40
C LEU A 8 23.36 -4.39 -12.38
N LEU A 9 24.07 -3.28 -12.50
CA LEU A 9 23.92 -2.12 -11.61
C LEU A 9 22.56 -1.43 -11.77
N ASN A 10 22.07 -1.30 -13.01
CA ASN A 10 20.76 -0.68 -13.28
C ASN A 10 19.57 -1.56 -12.84
N HIS A 11 19.77 -2.87 -12.79
CA HIS A 11 18.72 -3.81 -12.37
C HIS A 11 18.93 -4.37 -10.95
N ALA A 12 19.98 -3.94 -10.24
CA ALA A 12 20.29 -4.38 -8.87
C ALA A 12 19.10 -4.24 -7.88
N PRO A 13 18.30 -3.17 -7.90
CA PRO A 13 17.14 -3.06 -7.01
C PRO A 13 16.06 -4.12 -7.32
N TRP A 14 15.81 -4.39 -8.60
CA TRP A 14 14.85 -5.39 -9.05
C TRP A 14 15.29 -6.82 -8.72
N LEU A 15 16.56 -7.11 -8.90
CA LEU A 15 17.16 -8.41 -8.56
C LEU A 15 17.10 -8.65 -7.05
N ALA A 16 17.32 -7.61 -6.23
CA ALA A 16 17.17 -7.71 -4.78
C ALA A 16 15.73 -8.02 -4.37
N VAL A 17 14.74 -7.37 -4.98
CA VAL A 17 13.32 -7.65 -4.71
C VAL A 17 12.95 -9.07 -5.11
N ILE A 18 13.37 -9.54 -6.30
CA ILE A 18 13.13 -10.92 -6.75
C ILE A 18 13.77 -11.91 -5.77
N LEU A 19 14.99 -11.65 -5.31
CA LEU A 19 15.70 -12.53 -4.39
C LEU A 19 15.00 -12.59 -3.02
N ILE A 20 14.49 -11.47 -2.52
CA ILE A 20 13.68 -11.41 -1.28
C ILE A 20 12.39 -12.21 -1.45
N VAL A 21 11.69 -12.08 -2.59
CA VAL A 21 10.46 -12.84 -2.87
C VAL A 21 10.75 -14.34 -2.95
N ILE A 22 11.84 -14.73 -3.60
CA ILE A 22 12.25 -16.15 -3.69
C ILE A 22 12.58 -16.70 -2.30
N ILE A 23 13.32 -15.96 -1.48
CA ILE A 23 13.64 -16.36 -0.11
C ILE A 23 12.38 -16.46 0.74
N ALA A 24 11.48 -15.48 0.65
CA ALA A 24 10.22 -15.47 1.39
C ALA A 24 9.32 -16.65 0.99
N THR A 25 9.16 -16.92 -0.32
CA THR A 25 8.39 -18.07 -0.80
C THR A 25 9.03 -19.40 -0.41
N TRP A 26 10.36 -19.50 -0.44
CA TRP A 26 11.07 -20.70 0.01
C TRP A 26 10.89 -20.94 1.52
N ILE A 27 10.99 -19.90 2.34
CA ILE A 27 10.73 -19.95 3.79
C ILE A 27 9.29 -20.40 4.06
N ILE A 28 8.31 -19.77 3.40
CA ILE A 28 6.88 -20.09 3.56
C ILE A 28 6.62 -21.55 3.15
N SER A 29 7.16 -22.00 2.01
CA SER A 29 7.03 -23.38 1.54
C SER A 29 7.64 -24.39 2.52
N LYS A 30 8.82 -24.09 3.08
CA LYS A 30 9.49 -24.93 4.06
C LYS A 30 8.71 -25.03 5.38
N TYR A 31 8.10 -23.95 5.80
CA TYR A 31 7.24 -23.95 6.99
C TYR A 31 5.90 -24.65 6.75
N HIS A 32 5.33 -24.51 5.57
CA HIS A 32 4.09 -25.22 5.18
C HIS A 32 4.28 -26.75 5.16
N THR A 33 5.37 -27.23 4.58
CA THR A 33 5.71 -28.68 4.57
C THR A 33 5.97 -29.22 5.96
N LYS A 34 6.60 -28.41 6.84
CA LYS A 34 6.80 -28.79 8.25
C LYS A 34 5.49 -28.86 9.04
N LEU A 35 4.54 -27.98 8.76
CA LEU A 35 3.19 -27.98 9.36
C LEU A 35 2.38 -29.22 8.92
N GLU A 36 2.44 -29.61 7.66
CA GLU A 36 1.75 -30.82 7.17
C GLU A 36 2.33 -32.11 7.76
N THR A 37 3.66 -32.20 7.86
CA THR A 37 4.30 -33.37 8.49
C THR A 37 4.00 -33.44 9.99
N THR A 38 3.96 -32.30 10.66
CA THR A 38 3.57 -32.24 12.09
C THR A 38 2.09 -32.60 12.28
N ARG A 39 1.21 -32.17 11.38
CA ARG A 39 -0.22 -32.52 11.43
C ARG A 39 -0.46 -34.01 11.24
N LYS A 40 0.22 -34.66 10.31
CA LYS A 40 0.15 -36.13 10.13
C LYS A 40 0.69 -36.90 11.34
N ALA A 41 1.76 -36.41 11.96
CA ALA A 41 2.31 -37.01 13.17
C ALA A 41 1.40 -36.85 14.40
N VAL A 42 0.53 -35.83 14.42
CA VAL A 42 -0.45 -35.56 15.48
C VAL A 42 -1.67 -36.49 15.35
N ASP A 43 -2.09 -36.77 14.11
CA ASP A 43 -3.22 -37.68 13.85
C ASP A 43 -2.93 -39.15 14.26
N ASP A 44 -1.64 -39.51 14.41
CA ASP A 44 -1.18 -40.87 14.79
C ASP A 44 -0.85 -41.02 16.28
N LEU A 45 -1.09 -40.03 17.15
CA LEU A 45 -0.73 -40.06 18.58
C LEU A 45 -1.88 -40.37 19.50
N PRO A 46 -1.70 -41.18 20.59
CA PRO A 46 -2.74 -41.48 21.59
C PRO A 46 -3.14 -40.21 22.37
N CYS A 47 -4.41 -40.10 22.71
CA CYS A 47 -5.15 -38.91 23.18
C CYS A 47 -4.55 -38.08 24.34
N GLU A 48 -3.66 -38.60 25.17
CA GLU A 48 -3.11 -37.84 26.31
C GLU A 48 -1.96 -36.87 25.95
N LYS A 49 -1.19 -37.17 24.91
CA LYS A 49 -0.17 -36.22 24.39
C LYS A 49 -0.78 -35.10 23.54
N HIS A 50 -2.00 -35.26 23.06
CA HIS A 50 -2.67 -34.30 22.17
C HIS A 50 -2.93 -32.92 22.79
N LYS A 51 -3.13 -32.84 24.09
CA LYS A 51 -3.52 -31.58 24.76
C LYS A 51 -2.37 -30.57 24.83
N ASP A 52 -1.15 -31.04 25.03
CA ASP A 52 0.04 -30.19 25.10
C ASP A 52 0.51 -29.77 23.69
N ASP A 53 0.36 -30.65 22.69
CA ASP A 53 0.72 -30.35 21.31
C ASP A 53 -0.26 -29.36 20.65
N ILE A 54 -1.56 -29.44 20.93
CA ILE A 54 -2.58 -28.46 20.50
C ILE A 54 -2.27 -27.08 21.12
N ARG A 55 -1.95 -27.04 22.41
CA ARG A 55 -1.61 -25.79 23.10
C ARG A 55 -0.33 -25.15 22.54
N ASN A 56 0.67 -25.95 22.21
CA ASN A 56 1.90 -25.46 21.58
C ASN A 56 1.68 -25.05 20.13
N SER A 57 0.78 -25.69 19.40
CA SER A 57 0.39 -25.31 18.05
C SER A 57 -0.36 -23.96 18.03
N ASP A 58 -1.29 -23.74 18.97
CA ASP A 58 -1.99 -22.47 19.14
C ASP A 58 -1.05 -21.30 19.48
N LEU A 59 -0.06 -21.55 20.34
CA LEU A 59 0.96 -20.56 20.68
C LEU A 59 1.81 -20.19 19.46
N ARG A 60 2.24 -21.18 18.69
CA ARG A 60 3.00 -20.96 17.44
C ARG A 60 2.16 -20.24 16.37
N TYR A 61 0.88 -20.56 16.27
CA TYR A 61 -0.03 -19.86 15.34
C TYR A 61 -0.19 -18.38 15.71
N LYS A 62 -0.35 -18.08 17.00
CA LYS A 62 -0.42 -16.68 17.48
C LYS A 62 0.89 -15.95 17.25
N GLU A 63 2.03 -16.61 17.41
CA GLU A 63 3.34 -16.02 17.15
C GLU A 63 3.56 -15.77 15.65
N LEU A 64 3.14 -16.70 14.79
CA LEU A 64 3.13 -16.50 13.34
C LEU A 64 2.23 -15.34 12.90
N GLN A 65 1.03 -15.23 13.46
CA GLN A 65 0.16 -14.08 13.19
C GLN A 65 0.82 -12.76 13.60
N ARG A 66 1.50 -12.72 14.76
CA ARG A 66 2.23 -11.54 15.21
C ARG A 66 3.40 -11.19 14.28
N ILE A 67 4.16 -12.19 13.83
CA ILE A 67 5.27 -11.98 12.89
C ILE A 67 4.74 -11.48 11.55
N VAL A 68 3.66 -12.05 11.02
CA VAL A 68 3.04 -11.62 9.77
C VAL A 68 2.55 -10.18 9.88
N SER A 69 1.88 -9.81 10.97
CA SER A 69 1.45 -8.44 11.21
C SER A 69 2.65 -7.49 11.26
N SER A 70 3.67 -7.79 12.05
CA SER A 70 4.88 -6.97 12.16
C SER A 70 5.63 -6.82 10.83
N THR A 71 5.68 -7.89 10.02
CA THR A 71 6.30 -7.84 8.70
C THR A 71 5.52 -6.95 7.75
N ASN A 72 4.18 -7.02 7.80
CA ASN A 72 3.33 -6.15 6.99
C ASN A 72 3.50 -4.67 7.37
N ASP A 73 3.61 -4.36 8.66
CA ASP A 73 3.87 -3.00 9.14
C ASP A 73 5.24 -2.48 8.65
N MET A 74 6.29 -3.33 8.68
CA MET A 74 7.59 -2.97 8.11
C MET A 74 7.52 -2.71 6.60
N VAL A 75 6.77 -3.51 5.84
CA VAL A 75 6.57 -3.29 4.39
C VAL A 75 5.89 -1.96 4.13
N VAL A 76 4.89 -1.59 4.94
CA VAL A 76 4.23 -0.28 4.84
C VAL A 76 5.21 0.86 5.10
N GLU A 77 6.04 0.76 6.14
CA GLU A 77 7.05 1.77 6.46
C GLU A 77 8.12 1.90 5.36
N ILE A 78 8.58 0.79 4.80
CA ILE A 78 9.50 0.80 3.66
C ILE A 78 8.84 1.47 2.45
N ASN A 79 7.58 1.17 2.15
CA ASN A 79 6.86 1.81 1.05
C ASN A 79 6.68 3.32 1.29
N LYS A 80 6.32 3.75 2.50
CA LYS A 80 6.26 5.17 2.87
C LYS A 80 7.62 5.84 2.70
N TRP A 81 8.70 5.16 3.07
CA TRP A 81 10.07 5.66 2.91
C TRP A 81 10.44 5.80 1.42
N LEU A 82 10.16 4.78 0.61
CA LEU A 82 10.40 4.81 -0.84
C LEU A 82 9.63 5.95 -1.53
N MET A 83 8.40 6.23 -1.08
CA MET A 83 7.62 7.36 -1.61
C MET A 83 8.28 8.71 -1.35
N LYS A 84 9.05 8.86 -0.26
CA LYS A 84 9.79 10.11 0.02
C LYS A 84 10.92 10.36 -0.97
N PHE A 85 11.44 9.33 -1.63
CA PHE A 85 12.49 9.44 -2.65
C PHE A 85 11.95 9.74 -4.06
N ASP A 86 10.67 9.49 -4.33
CA ASP A 86 10.04 9.78 -5.63
C ASP A 86 9.37 11.17 -5.64
N ASN A 87 10.02 12.14 -5.00
CA ASN A 87 9.48 13.50 -4.81
C ASN A 87 9.15 14.20 -6.13
N ASP A 88 9.97 14.00 -7.18
CA ASP A 88 9.77 14.67 -8.49
C ASP A 88 8.46 14.27 -9.16
N MET A 89 7.96 13.09 -8.88
CA MET A 89 6.71 12.61 -9.44
C MET A 89 5.51 13.07 -8.61
N ILE A 90 5.61 12.99 -7.28
CA ILE A 90 4.55 13.45 -6.38
C ILE A 90 4.33 14.95 -6.60
N ASP A 91 5.38 15.74 -6.81
CA ASP A 91 5.28 17.19 -7.09
C ASP A 91 4.53 17.52 -8.39
N LYS A 92 4.55 16.62 -9.38
CA LYS A 92 3.76 16.76 -10.61
C LYS A 92 2.29 16.40 -10.42
N LEU A 93 1.99 15.45 -9.54
CA LEU A 93 0.66 14.88 -9.35
C LEU A 93 -0.11 15.50 -8.17
N ALA A 94 0.61 15.98 -7.16
CA ALA A 94 0.04 16.66 -5.99
C ALA A 94 0.82 17.92 -5.67
N LYS A 95 0.13 19.01 -5.33
CA LYS A 95 0.77 20.24 -4.88
C LYS A 95 1.27 20.07 -3.46
N LYS A 96 2.51 20.54 -3.20
CA LYS A 96 3.03 20.70 -1.84
C LYS A 96 2.22 21.79 -1.11
N ALA A 97 1.14 21.38 -0.50
CA ALA A 97 0.35 22.17 0.42
C ALA A 97 0.16 21.31 1.68
N SER A 98 -0.11 21.90 2.80
CA SER A 98 -0.50 21.17 4.00
C SER A 98 -1.99 21.44 4.25
N PRO A 99 -2.86 20.47 4.06
CA PRO A 99 -2.69 19.10 3.49
C PRO A 99 -2.44 19.09 1.96
N LEU A 100 -1.87 18.01 1.43
CA LEU A 100 -1.59 17.83 0.00
C LEU A 100 -2.86 17.98 -0.84
N LYS A 101 -2.74 18.60 -2.01
CA LYS A 101 -3.86 18.75 -2.96
C LYS A 101 -3.51 18.11 -4.31
N MET A 102 -4.46 17.36 -4.86
CA MET A 102 -4.31 16.77 -6.18
C MET A 102 -4.21 17.85 -7.24
N THR A 103 -3.23 17.72 -8.16
CA THR A 103 -3.13 18.60 -9.33
C THR A 103 -4.13 18.22 -10.42
N PRO A 104 -4.43 19.10 -11.39
CA PRO A 104 -5.24 18.73 -12.56
C PRO A 104 -4.68 17.50 -13.29
N LEU A 105 -3.36 17.42 -13.45
CA LEU A 105 -2.67 16.27 -14.06
C LEU A 105 -2.83 15.01 -13.20
N GLY A 106 -2.69 15.14 -11.87
CA GLY A 106 -2.94 14.05 -10.93
C GLY A 106 -4.36 13.50 -11.02
N ASN A 107 -5.35 14.40 -11.17
CA ASN A 107 -6.74 13.99 -11.35
C ASN A 107 -6.98 13.22 -12.66
N VAL A 108 -6.31 13.62 -13.76
CA VAL A 108 -6.37 12.86 -15.03
C VAL A 108 -5.82 11.45 -14.85
N LEU A 109 -4.67 11.30 -14.18
CA LEU A 109 -4.11 9.98 -13.89
C LEU A 109 -5.03 9.16 -12.98
N PHE A 110 -5.57 9.78 -11.93
CA PHE A 110 -6.46 9.16 -10.96
C PHE A 110 -7.70 8.55 -11.59
N VAL A 111 -8.33 9.28 -12.52
CA VAL A 111 -9.49 8.79 -13.28
C VAL A 111 -9.08 7.71 -14.28
N LYS A 112 -8.00 7.94 -15.05
CA LYS A 112 -7.55 7.03 -16.11
C LYS A 112 -7.08 5.68 -15.57
N SER A 113 -6.52 5.65 -14.36
CA SER A 113 -6.07 4.42 -13.69
C SER A 113 -7.19 3.61 -13.04
N SER A 114 -8.45 4.02 -13.15
CA SER A 114 -9.61 3.47 -12.44
C SER A 114 -9.56 3.67 -10.91
N ALA A 115 -8.58 4.41 -10.39
CA ALA A 115 -8.42 4.60 -8.95
C ALA A 115 -9.62 5.34 -8.32
N LYS A 116 -10.20 6.33 -9.04
CA LYS A 116 -11.43 7.00 -8.61
C LYS A 116 -12.58 6.00 -8.44
N LYS A 117 -12.82 5.19 -9.48
CA LYS A 117 -13.87 4.17 -9.44
C LYS A 117 -13.65 3.18 -8.31
N THR A 118 -12.42 2.72 -8.09
CA THR A 118 -12.08 1.82 -6.99
C THR A 118 -12.46 2.39 -5.63
N ILE A 119 -12.19 3.67 -5.38
CA ILE A 119 -12.59 4.33 -4.12
C ILE A 119 -14.12 4.45 -4.04
N ASP A 120 -14.75 4.96 -5.11
CA ASP A 120 -16.20 5.20 -5.12
C ASP A 120 -17.00 3.91 -4.91
N ASP A 121 -16.57 2.80 -5.55
CA ASP A 121 -17.22 1.49 -5.44
C ASP A 121 -17.03 0.83 -4.03
N ASN A 122 -16.00 1.22 -3.29
CA ASN A 122 -15.67 0.64 -1.98
C ASN A 122 -15.76 1.68 -0.84
N ILE A 123 -16.41 2.82 -1.07
CA ILE A 123 -16.36 3.98 -0.17
C ILE A 123 -16.86 3.67 1.24
N ASP A 124 -17.94 2.91 1.37
CA ASP A 124 -18.52 2.59 2.68
C ASP A 124 -17.56 1.74 3.52
N PHE A 125 -16.94 0.73 2.92
CA PHE A 125 -15.93 -0.09 3.55
C PHE A 125 -14.70 0.73 3.99
N LEU A 126 -14.19 1.58 3.09
CA LEU A 126 -13.03 2.41 3.35
C LEU A 126 -13.28 3.44 4.46
N MET A 127 -14.48 3.99 4.51
CA MET A 127 -14.90 4.93 5.56
C MET A 127 -15.01 4.22 6.92
N GLU A 128 -15.63 3.05 6.97
CA GLU A 128 -15.75 2.25 8.20
C GLU A 128 -14.37 1.93 8.79
N GLU A 129 -13.40 1.56 7.95
CA GLU A 129 -12.04 1.26 8.39
C GLU A 129 -11.31 2.50 8.94
N LEU A 130 -11.48 3.67 8.32
CA LEU A 130 -10.93 4.93 8.83
C LEU A 130 -11.60 5.37 10.13
N GLU A 131 -12.91 5.19 10.27
CA GLU A 131 -13.64 5.51 11.50
C GLU A 131 -13.16 4.67 12.70
N LYS A 132 -12.79 3.38 12.49
CA LYS A 132 -12.22 2.52 13.53
C LYS A 132 -10.91 3.07 14.10
N ILE A 133 -10.13 3.78 13.28
CA ILE A 133 -8.84 4.36 13.68
C ILE A 133 -9.05 5.68 14.43
N ASN A 134 -10.17 6.39 14.15
CA ASN A 134 -10.54 7.67 14.75
C ASN A 134 -9.44 8.75 14.62
N PRO A 135 -9.02 9.11 13.39
CA PRO A 135 -7.99 10.11 13.16
C PRO A 135 -8.42 11.49 13.64
N THR A 136 -7.49 12.29 14.15
CA THR A 136 -7.79 13.56 14.82
C THR A 136 -7.46 14.80 14.00
N THR A 137 -6.62 14.67 12.97
CA THR A 137 -6.24 15.76 12.05
C THR A 137 -6.37 15.32 10.59
N ALA A 138 -6.45 16.28 9.65
CA ALA A 138 -6.49 15.97 8.22
C ALA A 138 -5.20 15.24 7.76
N TYR A 139 -4.07 15.50 8.39
CA TYR A 139 -2.83 14.80 8.16
C TYR A 139 -2.93 13.33 8.61
N ASP A 140 -3.49 13.09 9.81
CA ASP A 140 -3.69 11.72 10.30
C ASP A 140 -4.62 10.93 9.36
N VAL A 141 -5.71 11.55 8.88
CA VAL A 141 -6.62 10.94 7.91
C VAL A 141 -5.86 10.51 6.64
N GLU A 142 -4.99 11.39 6.10
CA GLU A 142 -4.22 11.10 4.88
C GLU A 142 -3.21 9.96 5.11
N GLU A 143 -2.48 9.98 6.24
CA GLU A 143 -1.48 8.98 6.57
C GLU A 143 -2.12 7.61 6.86
N GLU A 144 -3.23 7.59 7.58
CA GLU A 144 -3.96 6.35 7.87
C GLU A 144 -4.64 5.79 6.63
N ALA A 145 -5.24 6.63 5.79
CA ALA A 145 -5.76 6.22 4.49
C ALA A 145 -4.65 5.62 3.61
N LEU A 146 -3.48 6.28 3.54
CA LEU A 146 -2.33 5.80 2.80
C LEU A 146 -1.85 4.45 3.35
N GLY A 147 -1.68 4.34 4.66
CA GLY A 147 -1.25 3.11 5.32
C GLY A 147 -2.23 1.96 5.08
N PHE A 148 -3.53 2.23 5.20
CA PHE A 148 -4.58 1.25 4.92
C PHE A 148 -4.55 0.74 3.48
N LEU A 149 -4.51 1.66 2.51
CA LEU A 149 -4.46 1.31 1.09
C LEU A 149 -3.21 0.51 0.73
N LEU A 150 -2.04 0.87 1.31
CA LEU A 150 -0.80 0.14 1.11
C LEU A 150 -0.85 -1.29 1.68
N ARG A 151 -1.39 -1.48 2.89
CA ARG A 151 -1.57 -2.81 3.49
C ARG A 151 -2.48 -3.71 2.65
N ASN A 152 -3.47 -3.12 2.00
CA ASN A 152 -4.49 -3.83 1.23
C ASN A 152 -4.23 -3.88 -0.28
N MET A 153 -3.04 -3.47 -0.76
CA MET A 153 -2.71 -3.55 -2.20
C MET A 153 -2.87 -4.95 -2.81
N GLY A 154 -2.82 -6.00 -1.99
CA GLY A 154 -3.11 -7.39 -2.40
C GLY A 154 -4.59 -7.66 -2.70
N HIS A 155 -5.51 -6.86 -2.18
CA HIS A 155 -6.94 -7.05 -2.27
C HIS A 155 -7.48 -6.94 -3.70
N GLU A 156 -8.59 -7.62 -3.98
CA GLU A 156 -9.23 -7.68 -5.31
C GLU A 156 -9.66 -6.31 -5.82
N MET A 157 -10.03 -5.38 -4.95
CA MET A 157 -10.41 -4.02 -5.33
C MET A 157 -9.33 -3.29 -6.14
N PHE A 158 -8.06 -3.66 -6.03
CA PHE A 158 -6.97 -3.08 -6.80
C PHE A 158 -6.73 -3.75 -8.16
N THR A 159 -7.55 -4.72 -8.57
CA THR A 159 -7.33 -5.48 -9.81
C THR A 159 -7.28 -4.60 -11.04
N ASP A 160 -8.23 -3.67 -11.20
CA ASP A 160 -8.27 -2.76 -12.36
C ASP A 160 -7.03 -1.86 -12.41
N ILE A 161 -6.59 -1.35 -11.25
CA ILE A 161 -5.38 -0.51 -11.14
C ILE A 161 -4.12 -1.31 -11.48
N LYS A 162 -4.01 -2.55 -10.98
CA LYS A 162 -2.88 -3.44 -11.30
C LYS A 162 -2.83 -3.75 -12.79
N GLN A 163 -3.97 -4.05 -13.40
CA GLN A 163 -4.07 -4.29 -14.84
C GLN A 163 -3.67 -3.04 -15.63
N PHE A 164 -4.15 -1.87 -15.23
CA PHE A 164 -3.76 -0.61 -15.88
C PHE A 164 -2.25 -0.42 -15.85
N ILE A 165 -1.59 -0.61 -14.70
CA ILE A 165 -0.14 -0.47 -14.57
C ILE A 165 0.59 -1.55 -15.39
N TYR A 166 0.13 -2.80 -15.34
CA TYR A 166 0.78 -3.91 -16.02
C TYR A 166 0.76 -3.80 -17.55
N TYR A 167 -0.37 -3.32 -18.11
CA TYR A 167 -0.52 -3.19 -19.57
C TYR A 167 -0.11 -1.82 -20.11
N SER A 168 0.19 -0.86 -19.27
CA SER A 168 0.68 0.46 -19.69
C SER A 168 2.21 0.49 -19.76
N PRO A 169 2.80 1.31 -20.63
CA PRO A 169 4.24 1.57 -20.58
C PRO A 169 4.63 2.25 -19.26
N ASP A 170 5.88 2.09 -18.83
CA ASP A 170 6.39 2.68 -17.57
C ASP A 170 6.19 4.20 -17.50
N THR A 171 6.14 4.85 -18.65
CA THR A 171 5.86 6.28 -18.77
C THR A 171 4.75 6.48 -19.78
N ILE A 172 3.70 7.18 -19.37
CA ILE A 172 2.57 7.54 -20.24
C ILE A 172 2.52 9.06 -20.45
N GLU A 173 2.02 9.46 -21.60
CA GLU A 173 1.70 10.86 -21.85
C GLU A 173 0.26 11.16 -21.43
N LEU A 174 0.11 12.20 -20.63
CA LEU A 174 -1.18 12.72 -20.19
C LEU A 174 -1.31 14.18 -20.56
N LEU A 175 -2.46 14.55 -21.09
CA LEU A 175 -2.78 15.95 -21.31
C LEU A 175 -3.00 16.63 -19.95
N ASP A 176 -2.16 17.61 -19.63
CA ASP A 176 -2.35 18.43 -18.45
C ASP A 176 -3.39 19.52 -18.72
N PRO A 177 -4.56 19.50 -18.06
CA PRO A 177 -5.61 20.48 -18.28
C PRO A 177 -5.19 21.91 -17.92
N ALA A 178 -4.19 22.10 -17.04
CA ALA A 178 -3.74 23.42 -16.61
C ALA A 178 -2.87 24.10 -17.65
N SER A 179 -2.04 23.36 -18.39
CA SER A 179 -1.13 23.90 -19.40
C SER A 179 -1.54 23.57 -20.85
N ASN A 180 -2.57 22.73 -21.02
CA ASN A 180 -3.01 22.17 -22.30
C ASN A 180 -1.85 21.54 -23.12
N THR A 181 -0.89 20.92 -22.41
CA THR A 181 0.26 20.24 -23.01
C THR A 181 0.35 18.80 -22.52
N ASN A 182 0.88 17.92 -23.35
CA ASN A 182 1.16 16.55 -22.92
C ASN A 182 2.37 16.54 -22.00
N LYS A 183 2.24 15.86 -20.89
CA LYS A 183 3.31 15.64 -19.90
C LYS A 183 3.57 14.15 -19.73
N ALA A 184 4.83 13.77 -19.76
CA ALA A 184 5.28 12.43 -19.45
C ALA A 184 5.16 12.18 -17.95
N VAL A 185 4.44 11.13 -17.59
CA VAL A 185 4.21 10.68 -16.20
C VAL A 185 4.67 9.24 -16.08
N LYS A 186 5.59 8.98 -15.17
CA LYS A 186 6.02 7.62 -14.85
C LYS A 186 4.94 6.94 -14.02
N LEU A 187 4.50 5.76 -14.41
CA LEU A 187 3.50 5.00 -13.68
C LEU A 187 4.13 4.26 -12.51
N SER A 188 3.51 4.37 -11.35
CA SER A 188 3.82 3.53 -10.20
C SER A 188 2.57 3.30 -9.36
N MET A 189 2.47 2.13 -8.75
CA MET A 189 1.38 1.83 -7.81
C MET A 189 1.36 2.84 -6.66
N GLN A 190 2.54 3.20 -6.15
CA GLN A 190 2.70 4.14 -5.04
C GLN A 190 2.11 5.52 -5.37
N SER A 191 2.37 6.04 -6.58
CA SER A 191 1.82 7.33 -7.00
C SER A 191 0.29 7.30 -7.05
N ILE A 192 -0.28 6.21 -7.58
CA ILE A 192 -1.74 6.05 -7.67
C ILE A 192 -2.33 5.93 -6.27
N VAL A 193 -1.75 5.10 -5.39
CA VAL A 193 -2.22 4.94 -4.00
C VAL A 193 -2.12 6.25 -3.22
N LYS A 194 -1.09 7.07 -3.47
CA LYS A 194 -0.99 8.42 -2.87
C LYS A 194 -2.14 9.33 -3.33
N LEU A 195 -2.50 9.31 -4.61
CA LEU A 195 -3.68 10.05 -5.11
C LEU A 195 -4.98 9.53 -4.49
N MET A 196 -5.09 8.21 -4.31
CA MET A 196 -6.23 7.59 -3.63
C MET A 196 -6.34 8.06 -2.18
N SER A 197 -5.22 8.15 -1.44
CA SER A 197 -5.25 8.61 -0.04
C SER A 197 -5.69 10.07 0.08
N ILE A 198 -5.24 10.95 -0.84
CA ILE A 198 -5.68 12.35 -0.90
C ILE A 198 -7.19 12.44 -1.16
N TYR A 199 -7.70 11.67 -2.11
CA TYR A 199 -9.12 11.69 -2.45
C TYR A 199 -9.98 11.12 -1.31
N LEU A 200 -9.57 10.02 -0.70
CA LEU A 200 -10.27 9.40 0.42
C LEU A 200 -10.29 10.32 1.65
N ARG A 201 -9.16 11.00 1.94
CA ARG A 201 -9.11 12.05 2.97
C ARG A 201 -10.13 13.16 2.71
N ASP A 202 -10.20 13.65 1.47
CA ASP A 202 -11.11 14.76 1.15
C ASP A 202 -12.58 14.34 1.34
N ILE A 203 -12.94 13.10 1.00
CA ILE A 203 -14.27 12.55 1.28
C ILE A 203 -14.49 12.43 2.79
N TYR A 204 -13.53 11.87 3.54
CA TYR A 204 -13.64 11.72 4.99
C TYR A 204 -13.86 13.07 5.67
N LEU A 205 -13.05 14.06 5.35
CA LEU A 205 -13.17 15.42 5.91
C LEU A 205 -14.47 16.11 5.52
N SER A 206 -15.04 15.82 4.36
CA SER A 206 -16.36 16.36 3.98
C SER A 206 -17.49 15.85 4.88
N LYS A 207 -17.34 14.66 5.47
CA LYS A 207 -18.30 14.08 6.43
C LYS A 207 -17.99 14.44 7.88
N HIS A 208 -16.72 14.80 8.19
CA HIS A 208 -16.23 15.11 9.55
C HIS A 208 -15.71 16.55 9.62
N SER A 209 -16.63 17.51 9.57
CA SER A 209 -16.31 18.95 9.56
C SER A 209 -15.64 19.46 10.85
N ASP A 210 -15.75 18.74 11.95
CA ASP A 210 -15.10 19.00 13.23
C ASP A 210 -13.57 18.85 13.17
N ILE A 211 -13.05 17.96 12.33
CA ILE A 211 -11.61 17.79 12.12
C ILE A 211 -11.04 18.99 11.35
N GLN A 212 -11.73 19.47 10.32
CA GLN A 212 -11.33 20.66 9.55
C GLN A 212 -11.26 21.94 10.40
N SER A 213 -12.19 22.11 11.35
CA SER A 213 -12.22 23.29 12.18
C SER A 213 -11.06 23.40 13.17
N LYS A 214 -10.49 22.26 13.59
CA LYS A 214 -9.33 22.24 14.50
C LYS A 214 -8.04 22.71 13.81
N GLU A 215 -7.84 22.43 12.52
CA GLU A 215 -6.65 22.88 11.79
C GLU A 215 -6.63 24.39 11.55
N LEU A 216 -7.78 25.01 11.32
CA LEU A 216 -7.88 26.46 11.17
C LEU A 216 -7.51 27.23 12.47
N CYS A 217 -7.69 26.62 13.63
CA CYS A 217 -7.34 27.21 14.91
C CYS A 217 -5.84 27.35 15.16
N TRP A 218 -5.01 26.45 14.57
CA TRP A 218 -3.54 26.48 14.72
C TRP A 218 -2.85 27.48 13.79
N VAL A 219 -3.53 27.92 12.73
CA VAL A 219 -2.99 28.89 11.75
C VAL A 219 -3.24 30.32 12.20
N LEU A 220 -4.15 30.55 13.16
CA LEU A 220 -4.55 31.86 13.65
C LEU A 220 -3.99 32.20 15.06
N CYS A 221 -3.23 31.32 15.67
CA CYS A 221 -2.46 31.56 16.89
C CYS A 221 -0.96 31.62 16.58
#